data_e349ce24ed098424f43df1305b32dd66
#
_entry.id   e349ce24ed098424f43df1305b32dd66
#
_cell.length_a   1.000
_cell.length_b   1.000
_cell.length_c   1.000
_cell.angle_alpha   90.00
_cell.angle_beta   90.00
_cell.angle_gamma   90.00
#
_symmetry.space_group_name_H-M   'P 1'
#
loop_
_entity.id
_entity.type
_entity.pdbx_description
1 polymer ?
#
loop_
_entity_poly.entity_id
_entity_poly.type
_entity_poly.pdbx_seq_one_letter_code
_entity_poly.pdbx_strand_id
1 'polypeptide(L)' 'MTVRELLRTFKTLDKISFIHDNCEIEEIDCNAPYSFRDVHKHYDETVFRIFAMGENEIRIDSK' A
#
# COMPACT_ATOMS: atom_id res chain seq x y z
N MET A 1 -6.46 7.28 9.73
CA MET A 1 -6.30 5.86 9.37
C MET A 1 -4.86 5.59 9.00
N THR A 2 -4.28 4.52 9.54
CA THR A 2 -2.94 4.09 9.16
C THR A 2 -3.00 3.08 8.03
N VAL A 3 -1.85 2.87 7.37
CA VAL A 3 -1.74 1.85 6.33
C VAL A 3 -2.11 0.48 6.89
N ARG A 4 -1.67 0.17 8.11
CA ARG A 4 -2.01 -1.10 8.77
C ARG A 4 -3.51 -1.31 8.87
N GLU A 5 -4.23 -0.29 9.32
CA GLU A 5 -5.69 -0.36 9.47
C GLU A 5 -6.38 -0.55 8.13
N LEU A 6 -5.93 0.19 7.11
CA LEU A 6 -6.48 0.08 5.77
C LEU A 6 -6.30 -1.34 5.21
N LEU A 7 -5.09 -1.89 5.31
CA LEU A 7 -4.78 -3.20 4.72
C LEU A 7 -5.55 -4.35 5.37
N ARG A 8 -6.01 -4.17 6.60
CA ARG A 8 -6.88 -5.16 7.26
C ARG A 8 -8.24 -5.31 6.60
N THR A 9 -8.67 -4.33 5.82
CA THR A 9 -9.96 -4.36 5.13
C THR A 9 -9.93 -5.14 3.82
N PHE A 10 -8.75 -5.43 3.31
CA PHE A 10 -8.58 -6.16 2.05
C PHE A 10 -8.24 -7.62 2.32
N LYS A 11 -8.90 -8.52 1.58
CA LYS A 11 -8.62 -9.95 1.69
C LYS A 11 -7.49 -10.39 0.77
N THR A 12 -7.44 -9.81 -0.43
CA THR A 12 -6.47 -10.20 -1.45
C THR A 12 -6.03 -8.96 -2.20
N LEU A 13 -4.73 -8.74 -2.26
CA LEU A 13 -4.13 -7.69 -3.07
C LEU A 13 -2.95 -8.30 -3.82
N ASP A 14 -2.85 -7.98 -5.12
CA ASP A 14 -1.75 -8.42 -5.95
C ASP A 14 -0.65 -7.37 -6.02
N LYS A 15 -1.03 -6.11 -6.01
CA LYS A 15 -0.06 -5.00 -6.09
C LYS A 15 -0.54 -3.81 -5.26
N ILE A 16 0.42 -3.17 -4.59
CA ILE A 16 0.19 -1.93 -3.86
C ILE A 16 1.23 -0.92 -4.31
N SER A 17 0.75 0.28 -4.67
CA SER A 17 1.63 1.40 -4.98
C SER A 17 1.55 2.41 -3.84
N PHE A 18 2.69 2.81 -3.30
CA PHE A 18 2.75 3.80 -2.23
C PHE A 18 3.32 5.12 -2.75
N ILE A 19 2.65 6.21 -2.43
CA ILE A 19 3.19 7.56 -2.58
C ILE A 19 3.20 8.18 -1.19
N HIS A 20 4.40 8.45 -0.67
CA HIS A 20 4.58 9.02 0.66
C HIS A 20 5.06 10.46 0.53
N ASP A 21 4.30 11.40 1.13
CA ASP A 21 4.60 12.85 1.10
C ASP A 21 4.82 13.40 -0.32
N ASN A 22 4.07 12.88 -1.29
CA ASN A 22 4.19 13.25 -2.71
C ASN A 22 5.55 12.91 -3.33
N CYS A 23 6.30 12.01 -2.71
CA CYS A 23 7.57 11.51 -3.23
C CYS A 23 7.35 10.35 -4.20
N GLU A 24 8.44 9.72 -4.61
CA GLU A 24 8.39 8.65 -5.59
C GLU A 24 7.46 7.51 -5.21
N ILE A 25 6.89 6.91 -6.25
CA ILE A 25 6.03 5.72 -6.11
C ILE A 25 6.90 4.51 -5.83
N GLU A 26 6.58 3.80 -4.77
CA GLU A 26 7.11 2.46 -4.51
C GLU A 26 6.03 1.45 -4.87
N GLU A 27 6.29 0.62 -5.88
CA GLU A 27 5.38 -0.46 -6.25
C GLU A 27 5.80 -1.74 -5.57
N ILE A 28 4.85 -2.40 -4.92
CA ILE A 28 5.10 -3.68 -4.23
C ILE A 28 4.21 -4.75 -4.85
N ASP A 29 4.85 -5.79 -5.38
CA ASP A 29 4.17 -7.00 -5.84
C ASP A 29 3.94 -7.89 -4.62
N CYS A 30 2.68 -8.01 -4.20
CA CYS A 30 2.32 -8.77 -3.00
C CYS A 30 2.59 -10.27 -3.13
N ASN A 31 2.82 -10.76 -4.34
CA ASN A 31 3.14 -12.16 -4.59
C ASN A 31 4.66 -12.43 -4.63
N ALA A 32 5.46 -11.38 -4.59
CA ALA A 32 6.92 -11.53 -4.59
C ALA A 32 7.43 -12.00 -3.23
N PRO A 33 8.55 -12.75 -3.18
CA PRO A 33 9.18 -13.11 -1.91
C PRO A 33 9.52 -11.88 -1.10
N TYR A 34 9.26 -11.94 0.21
CA TYR A 34 9.57 -10.86 1.16
C TYR A 34 8.78 -9.57 0.93
N SER A 35 7.72 -9.57 0.13
CA SER A 35 6.89 -8.38 -0.09
C SER A 35 6.33 -7.81 1.21
N PHE A 36 6.03 -8.65 2.19
CA PHE A 36 5.52 -8.21 3.49
C PHE A 36 6.48 -7.26 4.21
N ARG A 37 7.78 -7.37 4.00
CA ARG A 37 8.76 -6.47 4.60
C ARG A 37 8.64 -5.06 4.04
N ASP A 38 8.43 -4.96 2.73
CA ASP A 38 8.29 -3.67 2.06
C ASP A 38 6.99 -2.99 2.46
N VAL A 39 5.91 -3.75 2.58
CA VAL A 39 4.62 -3.23 3.03
C VAL A 39 4.72 -2.80 4.49
N HIS A 40 5.39 -3.57 5.32
CA HIS A 40 5.51 -3.32 6.76
C HIS A 40 6.16 -1.97 7.06
N LYS A 41 7.10 -1.52 6.22
CA LYS A 41 7.73 -0.22 6.38
C LYS A 41 6.74 0.93 6.38
N HIS A 42 5.59 0.75 5.75
CA HIS A 42 4.57 1.78 5.59
C HIS A 42 3.44 1.70 6.61
N TYR A 43 3.46 0.72 7.51
CA TYR A 43 2.32 0.42 8.40
C TYR A 43 1.85 1.59 9.26
N ASP A 44 2.78 2.41 9.73
CA ASP A 44 2.45 3.52 10.62
C ASP A 44 2.20 4.84 9.89
N GLU A 45 2.31 4.85 8.57
CA GLU A 45 2.02 6.03 7.77
C GLU A 45 0.53 6.33 7.77
N THR A 46 0.19 7.62 7.77
CA THR A 46 -1.19 8.04 7.74
C THR A 46 -1.71 8.08 6.30
N VAL A 47 -2.78 7.35 6.04
CA VAL A 47 -3.41 7.32 4.73
C VAL A 47 -4.30 8.54 4.56
N PHE A 48 -4.16 9.25 3.45
CA PHE A 48 -5.06 10.35 3.14
C PHE A 48 -5.82 10.19 1.83
N ARG A 49 -5.35 9.35 0.91
CA ARG A 49 -6.07 9.01 -0.32
C ARG A 49 -5.79 7.59 -0.74
N ILE A 50 -6.81 6.96 -1.36
CA ILE A 50 -6.72 5.60 -1.88
C ILE A 50 -7.31 5.61 -3.29
N PHE A 51 -6.64 4.96 -4.22
CA PHE A 51 -7.13 4.80 -5.59
C PHE A 51 -7.17 3.33 -5.98
N ALA A 52 -8.26 2.94 -6.62
CA ALA A 52 -8.33 1.63 -7.26
C ALA A 52 -7.59 1.71 -8.60
N MET A 53 -6.58 0.87 -8.77
CA MET A 53 -5.75 0.88 -9.97
C MET A 53 -6.06 -0.28 -10.92
N GLY A 54 -6.80 -1.26 -10.46
CA GLY A 54 -7.17 -2.44 -11.21
C GLY A 54 -7.74 -3.49 -10.28
N GLU A 55 -7.95 -4.70 -10.79
CA GLU A 55 -8.43 -5.80 -9.96
C GLU A 55 -7.33 -6.19 -8.97
N ASN A 56 -7.65 -6.12 -7.67
CA ASN A 56 -6.72 -6.41 -6.58
C ASN A 56 -5.46 -5.53 -6.58
N GLU A 57 -5.55 -4.34 -7.17
CA GLU A 57 -4.46 -3.37 -7.19
C GLU A 57 -4.94 -2.03 -6.65
N ILE A 58 -4.19 -1.45 -5.73
CA ILE A 58 -4.51 -0.15 -5.14
C ILE A 58 -3.28 0.75 -5.09
N ARG A 59 -3.54 2.04 -5.05
CA ARG A 59 -2.53 3.06 -4.75
C ARG A 59 -2.90 3.72 -3.43
N ILE A 60 -1.92 3.85 -2.55
CA ILE A 60 -2.09 4.50 -1.26
C ILE A 60 -1.22 5.75 -1.23
N ASP A 61 -1.86 6.89 -1.00
CA ASP A 61 -1.15 8.15 -0.76
C ASP A 61 -1.10 8.36 0.76
N SER A 62 0.10 8.47 1.31
CA SER A 62 0.32 8.57 2.76
C SER A 62 1.20 9.74 3.15
N LYS A 63 1.19 10.00 4.43
CA LYS A 63 2.05 11.03 5.05
C LYS A 63 2.89 10.43 6.17
#